data_82cd1d0f9231ba1c076ececd30377de6
#
_entry.id   82cd1d0f9231ba1c076ececd30377de6
#
_cell.length_a   1.000
_cell.length_b   1.000
_cell.length_c   1.000
_cell.angle_alpha   90.00
_cell.angle_beta   90.00
_cell.angle_gamma   90.00
#
_symmetry.space_group_name_H-M   'P 1'
#
loop_
_entity.id
_entity.type
_entity.pdbx_description
1 polymer ?
#
loop_
_entity_poly.entity_id
_entity_poly.type
_entity_poly.pdbx_seq_one_letter_code
_entity_poly.pdbx_strand_id
1 'polypeptide(L)'
;MTTRVSTWIPGAIALALGVATSMSALAGGGLCEPLQGFVGSVAVGEIRELKFHAIVGSNFKDREGPAYGARRCDYGSYEPGKPLCKFFMENSSIESPGYNAKSVIACLSPKTKFAPGTWLYAIAYAVKVGTDARGSRVDVVLSEDKEVGGMTLSIKTTGY
;
A
#
# COMPACT_ATOMS: atom_id res chain seq x y z
N MET A 1 39.87 56.49 43.22
CA MET A 1 39.01 55.36 43.64
C MET A 1 38.03 55.06 42.54
N THR A 2 38.30 54.06 41.70
CA THR A 2 37.54 53.71 40.52
C THR A 2 37.04 52.28 40.71
N THR A 3 35.75 52.15 40.99
CA THR A 3 35.06 50.86 41.14
C THR A 3 34.64 50.31 39.80
N ARG A 4 35.17 49.13 39.40
CA ARG A 4 34.74 48.37 38.23
C ARG A 4 33.53 47.49 38.62
N VAL A 5 32.42 47.68 37.91
CA VAL A 5 31.24 46.82 37.96
C VAL A 5 31.41 45.74 36.92
N SER A 6 31.42 44.46 37.36
CA SER A 6 31.50 43.28 36.53
C SER A 6 30.07 42.78 36.23
N THR A 7 29.63 42.83 34.99
CA THR A 7 28.33 42.30 34.54
C THR A 7 28.47 40.81 34.17
N TRP A 8 27.81 39.98 34.93
CA TRP A 8 27.63 38.55 34.62
C TRP A 8 26.47 38.36 33.64
N ILE A 9 26.73 37.69 32.51
CA ILE A 9 25.72 37.29 31.56
C ILE A 9 25.38 35.82 31.86
N PRO A 10 24.10 35.48 32.19
CA PRO A 10 23.73 34.08 32.32
C PRO A 10 23.48 33.50 30.92
N GLY A 11 24.23 32.46 30.58
CA GLY A 11 24.05 31.67 29.36
C GLY A 11 22.75 30.91 29.40
N ALA A 12 21.91 31.16 28.40
CA ALA A 12 20.70 30.40 28.14
C ALA A 12 21.05 29.06 27.47
N ILE A 13 20.88 27.97 28.23
CA ILE A 13 20.97 26.60 27.69
C ILE A 13 19.66 26.32 26.97
N ALA A 14 19.67 26.32 25.63
CA ALA A 14 18.56 25.85 24.82
C ALA A 14 18.55 24.31 24.80
N LEU A 15 17.64 23.72 25.55
CA LEU A 15 17.29 22.28 25.43
C LEU A 15 16.51 22.03 24.13
N ALA A 16 17.20 21.51 23.13
CA ALA A 16 16.55 20.97 21.94
C ALA A 16 15.88 19.62 22.28
N LEU A 17 14.57 19.64 22.51
CA LEU A 17 13.75 18.44 22.58
C LEU A 17 13.65 17.84 21.18
N GLY A 18 14.50 16.87 20.87
CA GLY A 18 14.38 16.03 19.69
C GLY A 18 13.15 15.13 19.81
N VAL A 19 12.09 15.44 19.06
CA VAL A 19 10.96 14.55 18.88
C VAL A 19 11.41 13.41 17.99
N ALA A 20 11.81 12.30 18.59
CA ALA A 20 12.04 11.05 17.89
C ALA A 20 10.68 10.49 17.46
N THR A 21 10.26 10.74 16.22
CA THR A 21 9.17 10.05 15.59
C THR A 21 9.59 8.60 15.36
N SER A 22 9.16 7.71 16.25
CA SER A 22 9.31 6.27 16.09
C SER A 22 8.47 5.83 14.90
N MET A 23 9.06 5.77 13.70
CA MET A 23 8.49 5.05 12.58
C MET A 23 8.51 3.56 12.94
N SER A 24 7.38 3.04 13.38
CA SER A 24 7.17 1.61 13.50
C SER A 24 7.34 0.99 12.12
N ALA A 25 8.51 0.41 11.86
CA ALA A 25 8.76 -0.43 10.71
C ALA A 25 7.90 -1.69 10.85
N LEU A 26 6.65 -1.63 10.42
CA LEU A 26 5.82 -2.80 10.20
C LEU A 26 6.42 -3.59 9.04
N ALA A 27 6.76 -4.84 9.31
CA ALA A 27 7.30 -5.82 8.40
C ALA A 27 6.37 -6.03 7.19
N GLY A 28 6.61 -5.30 6.15
CA GLY A 28 5.93 -5.25 4.86
C GLY A 28 6.64 -4.22 4.00
N GLY A 29 8.01 -4.25 4.02
CA GLY A 29 8.86 -3.23 3.41
C GLY A 29 8.46 -2.97 1.97
N GLY A 30 8.02 -1.77 1.67
CA GLY A 30 7.89 -1.25 0.34
C GLY A 30 6.47 -1.20 -0.25
N LEU A 31 5.45 -1.94 0.21
CA LEU A 31 4.09 -1.89 -0.38
C LEU A 31 3.34 -0.62 -0.04
N CYS A 32 3.42 -0.17 1.20
CA CYS A 32 2.55 0.91 1.68
C CYS A 32 2.83 2.25 0.97
N GLU A 33 4.08 2.53 0.65
CA GLU A 33 4.46 3.75 -0.04
C GLU A 33 3.87 3.82 -1.47
N PRO A 34 4.12 2.86 -2.38
CA PRO A 34 3.54 2.90 -3.72
C PRO A 34 2.00 2.78 -3.71
N LEU A 35 1.41 2.08 -2.73
CA LEU A 35 -0.03 2.01 -2.56
C LEU A 35 -0.62 3.37 -2.17
N GLN A 36 -0.03 4.06 -1.21
CA GLN A 36 -0.45 5.41 -0.81
C GLN A 36 -0.26 6.41 -1.96
N GLY A 37 0.83 6.30 -2.72
CA GLY A 37 1.05 7.10 -3.92
C GLY A 37 -0.05 6.91 -4.96
N PHE A 38 -0.45 5.67 -5.25
CA PHE A 38 -1.55 5.35 -6.15
C PHE A 38 -2.88 5.92 -5.65
N VAL A 39 -3.24 5.65 -4.39
CA VAL A 39 -4.51 6.07 -3.80
C VAL A 39 -4.61 7.59 -3.66
N GLY A 40 -3.53 8.24 -3.21
CA GLY A 40 -3.50 9.69 -2.97
C GLY A 40 -3.43 10.54 -4.23
N SER A 41 -3.08 9.97 -5.38
CA SER A 41 -2.99 10.68 -6.66
C SER A 41 -4.30 10.76 -7.42
N VAL A 42 -5.35 10.00 -7.01
CA VAL A 42 -6.64 10.01 -7.70
C VAL A 42 -7.38 11.31 -7.42
N ALA A 43 -7.73 12.04 -8.47
CA ALA A 43 -8.42 13.32 -8.34
C ALA A 43 -9.89 13.14 -7.90
N VAL A 44 -10.47 14.20 -7.33
CA VAL A 44 -11.89 14.23 -6.94
C VAL A 44 -12.77 13.91 -8.15
N GLY A 45 -13.69 12.97 -7.98
CA GLY A 45 -14.58 12.49 -9.04
C GLY A 45 -13.95 11.49 -10.01
N GLU A 46 -12.66 11.21 -9.91
CA GLU A 46 -12.02 10.18 -10.73
C GLU A 46 -12.12 8.79 -10.10
N ILE A 47 -12.10 7.79 -10.96
CA ILE A 47 -12.03 6.37 -10.59
C ILE A 47 -10.81 5.77 -11.29
N ARG A 48 -9.94 5.12 -10.51
CA ARG A 48 -8.78 4.38 -11.01
C ARG A 48 -8.79 2.98 -10.44
N GLU A 49 -8.39 2.02 -11.24
CA GLU A 49 -8.31 0.62 -10.84
C GLU A 49 -6.95 0.05 -11.21
N LEU A 50 -6.39 -0.74 -10.30
CA LEU A 50 -5.22 -1.56 -10.53
C LEU A 50 -5.61 -3.02 -10.29
N LYS A 51 -5.25 -3.90 -11.24
CA LYS A 51 -5.50 -5.35 -11.15
C LYS A 51 -4.19 -6.09 -11.16
N PHE A 52 -3.97 -6.89 -10.12
CA PHE A 52 -2.85 -7.81 -10.04
C PHE A 52 -3.37 -9.25 -10.12
N HIS A 53 -2.92 -9.98 -11.13
CA HIS A 53 -3.27 -11.37 -11.37
C HIS A 53 -2.11 -12.28 -10.98
N ALA A 54 -2.42 -13.39 -10.33
CA ALA A 54 -1.46 -14.42 -9.95
C ALA A 54 -2.05 -15.82 -10.18
N ILE A 55 -1.27 -16.70 -10.77
CA ILE A 55 -1.64 -18.09 -10.98
C ILE A 55 -0.46 -19.00 -10.62
N VAL A 56 -0.76 -20.16 -10.02
CA VAL A 56 0.21 -21.20 -9.65
C VAL A 56 -0.04 -22.45 -10.46
N GLY A 57 1.02 -23.15 -10.80
CA GLY A 57 0.96 -24.44 -11.47
C GLY A 57 0.64 -24.38 -12.96
N SER A 58 0.38 -23.20 -13.50
CA SER A 58 0.08 -23.02 -14.93
C SER A 58 0.40 -21.60 -15.39
N ASN A 59 0.26 -21.37 -16.70
CA ASN A 59 0.22 -20.03 -17.28
C ASN A 59 -1.21 -19.48 -17.32
N PHE A 60 -1.39 -18.19 -17.59
CA PHE A 60 -2.69 -17.61 -17.90
C PHE A 60 -3.24 -18.24 -19.19
N LYS A 61 -4.58 -18.37 -19.28
CA LYS A 61 -5.26 -19.00 -20.41
C LYS A 61 -4.98 -18.33 -21.76
N ASP A 62 -4.62 -17.05 -21.74
CA ASP A 62 -4.27 -16.26 -22.92
C ASP A 62 -2.77 -16.26 -23.24
N ARG A 63 -1.97 -17.13 -22.59
CA ARG A 63 -0.55 -17.29 -22.83
C ARG A 63 -0.20 -18.75 -23.06
N GLU A 64 0.54 -18.99 -24.12
CA GLU A 64 1.04 -20.32 -24.45
C GLU A 64 2.28 -20.69 -23.61
N GLY A 65 2.51 -22.00 -23.51
CA GLY A 65 3.68 -22.61 -22.90
C GLY A 65 3.51 -22.96 -21.41
N PRO A 66 4.28 -23.92 -20.95
CA PRO A 66 4.27 -24.34 -19.57
C PRO A 66 4.88 -23.26 -18.66
N ALA A 67 4.29 -23.06 -17.48
CA ALA A 67 4.81 -22.20 -16.44
C ALA A 67 4.55 -22.80 -15.07
N TYR A 68 5.48 -22.63 -14.14
CA TYR A 68 5.26 -22.96 -12.73
C TYR A 68 4.28 -21.99 -12.06
N GLY A 69 4.17 -20.79 -12.61
CA GLY A 69 3.24 -19.77 -12.22
C GLY A 69 3.48 -18.48 -12.98
N ALA A 70 2.50 -17.61 -12.98
CA ALA A 70 2.57 -16.33 -13.69
C ALA A 70 2.03 -15.18 -12.87
N ARG A 71 2.53 -13.98 -13.16
CA ARG A 71 2.05 -12.71 -12.63
C ARG A 71 1.74 -11.78 -13.78
N ARG A 72 0.73 -10.94 -13.58
CA ARG A 72 0.37 -9.85 -14.47
C ARG A 72 -0.16 -8.70 -13.63
N CYS A 73 0.19 -7.47 -14.00
CA CYS A 73 -0.37 -6.29 -13.37
C CYS A 73 -0.81 -5.30 -14.43
N ASP A 74 -2.03 -4.79 -14.27
CA ASP A 74 -2.64 -3.78 -15.11
C ASP A 74 -3.03 -2.58 -14.24
N TYR A 75 -2.60 -1.39 -14.66
CA TYR A 75 -2.90 -0.12 -14.01
C TYR A 75 -3.58 0.89 -14.97
N GLY A 76 -4.11 0.40 -16.11
CA GLY A 76 -4.86 1.21 -17.08
C GLY A 76 -4.08 2.41 -17.61
N SER A 77 -2.76 2.29 -17.78
CA SER A 77 -1.83 3.37 -18.18
C SER A 77 -1.82 4.57 -17.21
N TYR A 78 -2.34 4.41 -15.98
CA TYR A 78 -2.30 5.44 -14.95
C TYR A 78 -0.93 5.45 -14.27
N GLU A 79 -0.04 6.36 -14.66
CA GLU A 79 1.36 6.38 -14.23
C GLU A 79 1.60 6.25 -12.71
N PRO A 80 0.78 6.85 -11.81
CA PRO A 80 0.92 6.60 -10.37
C PRO A 80 0.70 5.15 -9.94
N GLY A 81 0.06 4.32 -10.76
CA GLY A 81 -0.10 2.88 -10.51
C GLY A 81 1.13 2.03 -10.86
N LYS A 82 2.03 2.56 -11.69
CA LYS A 82 3.22 1.84 -12.17
C LYS A 82 4.17 1.38 -11.05
N PRO A 83 4.52 2.21 -10.03
CA PRO A 83 5.34 1.75 -8.90
C PRO A 83 4.68 0.63 -8.11
N LEU A 84 3.35 0.69 -7.92
CA LEU A 84 2.59 -0.34 -7.22
C LEU A 84 2.56 -1.65 -8.01
N CYS A 85 2.35 -1.59 -9.33
CA CYS A 85 2.46 -2.75 -10.20
C CYS A 85 3.87 -3.36 -10.18
N LYS A 86 4.91 -2.53 -10.24
CA LYS A 86 6.30 -3.01 -10.11
C LYS A 86 6.49 -3.78 -8.80
N PHE A 87 6.01 -3.21 -7.68
CA PHE A 87 6.09 -3.89 -6.40
C PHE A 87 5.42 -5.26 -6.43
N PHE A 88 4.19 -5.37 -6.95
CA PHE A 88 3.49 -6.64 -7.03
C PHE A 88 4.20 -7.65 -7.93
N MET A 89 4.73 -7.22 -9.06
CA MET A 89 5.46 -8.11 -9.98
C MET A 89 6.71 -8.70 -9.34
N GLU A 90 7.40 -7.95 -8.48
CA GLU A 90 8.68 -8.34 -7.87
C GLU A 90 8.50 -9.06 -6.53
N ASN A 91 7.52 -8.65 -5.71
CA ASN A 91 7.47 -9.00 -4.29
C ASN A 91 6.21 -9.77 -3.86
N SER A 92 5.22 -9.96 -4.74
CA SER A 92 3.99 -10.65 -4.36
C SER A 92 4.15 -12.16 -4.31
N SER A 93 3.35 -12.80 -3.46
CA SER A 93 3.21 -14.25 -3.45
C SER A 93 2.21 -14.70 -4.52
N ILE A 94 2.61 -15.65 -5.38
CA ILE A 94 1.68 -16.34 -6.30
C ILE A 94 0.97 -17.50 -5.60
N GLU A 95 1.62 -18.13 -4.62
CA GLU A 95 1.08 -19.27 -3.88
C GLU A 95 0.06 -18.84 -2.82
N SER A 96 0.15 -17.61 -2.35
CA SER A 96 -0.69 -17.08 -1.27
C SER A 96 -1.28 -15.71 -1.65
N PRO A 97 -2.17 -15.65 -2.65
CA PRO A 97 -2.76 -14.38 -3.11
C PRO A 97 -3.55 -13.66 -2.00
N GLY A 98 -4.13 -14.39 -1.05
CA GLY A 98 -4.74 -13.81 0.14
C GLY A 98 -3.78 -13.06 1.05
N TYR A 99 -2.48 -13.40 1.04
CA TYR A 99 -1.46 -12.64 1.75
C TYR A 99 -1.25 -11.26 1.14
N ASN A 100 -1.26 -11.17 -0.19
CA ASN A 100 -1.15 -9.88 -0.89
C ASN A 100 -2.33 -8.97 -0.53
N ALA A 101 -3.55 -9.50 -0.50
CA ALA A 101 -4.76 -8.76 -0.10
C ALA A 101 -4.68 -8.28 1.36
N LYS A 102 -4.22 -9.13 2.30
CA LYS A 102 -4.02 -8.74 3.71
C LYS A 102 -3.01 -7.60 3.83
N SER A 103 -1.90 -7.67 3.09
CA SER A 103 -0.87 -6.63 3.11
C SER A 103 -1.40 -5.28 2.62
N VAL A 104 -2.19 -5.28 1.55
CA VAL A 104 -2.88 -4.08 1.04
C VAL A 104 -3.82 -3.50 2.10
N ILE A 105 -4.67 -4.35 2.70
CA ILE A 105 -5.63 -3.89 3.72
C ILE A 105 -4.90 -3.34 4.94
N ALA A 106 -3.82 -3.99 5.40
CA ALA A 106 -3.02 -3.52 6.53
C ALA A 106 -2.37 -2.16 6.27
N CYS A 107 -1.92 -1.89 5.03
CA CYS A 107 -1.40 -0.58 4.65
C CYS A 107 -2.48 0.52 4.59
N LEU A 108 -3.69 0.19 4.11
CA LEU A 108 -4.80 1.14 4.01
C LEU A 108 -5.48 1.38 5.36
N SER A 109 -5.52 0.38 6.22
CA SER A 109 -6.16 0.41 7.52
C SER A 109 -5.27 -0.26 8.58
N PRO A 110 -4.27 0.45 9.14
CA PRO A 110 -3.30 -0.12 10.08
C PRO A 110 -3.91 -0.66 11.38
N LYS A 111 -5.15 -0.27 11.68
CA LYS A 111 -5.91 -0.81 12.83
C LYS A 111 -6.52 -2.18 12.56
N THR A 112 -6.67 -2.56 11.29
CA THR A 112 -7.20 -3.88 10.90
C THR A 112 -6.17 -4.94 11.19
N LYS A 113 -6.55 -5.93 12.00
CA LYS A 113 -5.70 -7.07 12.36
C LYS A 113 -6.36 -8.36 11.89
N PHE A 114 -5.59 -9.21 11.27
CA PHE A 114 -6.00 -10.55 10.92
C PHE A 114 -5.52 -11.54 12.00
N ALA A 115 -6.37 -12.46 12.41
CA ALA A 115 -5.97 -13.51 13.33
C ALA A 115 -4.84 -14.38 12.70
N PRO A 116 -3.91 -14.92 13.51
CA PRO A 116 -2.93 -15.89 13.01
C PRO A 116 -3.62 -17.04 12.26
N GLY A 117 -3.05 -17.47 11.15
CA GLY A 117 -3.59 -18.55 10.33
C GLY A 117 -4.82 -18.20 9.49
N THR A 118 -5.29 -16.95 9.47
CA THR A 118 -6.39 -16.55 8.57
C THR A 118 -5.96 -16.70 7.11
N TRP A 119 -6.70 -17.48 6.34
CA TRP A 119 -6.52 -17.62 4.89
C TRP A 119 -7.65 -16.87 4.18
N LEU A 120 -7.31 -16.03 3.20
CA LEU A 120 -8.28 -15.32 2.37
C LEU A 120 -8.28 -15.97 0.98
N TYR A 121 -9.41 -16.57 0.61
CA TYR A 121 -9.63 -17.12 -0.74
C TYR A 121 -10.47 -16.16 -1.59
N ALA A 122 -11.35 -15.38 -0.93
CA ALA A 122 -12.09 -14.29 -1.53
C ALA A 122 -12.31 -13.22 -0.47
N ILE A 123 -12.27 -11.96 -0.86
CA ILE A 123 -12.56 -10.82 0.02
C ILE A 123 -13.11 -9.66 -0.82
N ALA A 124 -14.04 -8.91 -0.22
CA ALA A 124 -14.39 -7.57 -0.63
C ALA A 124 -14.28 -6.65 0.59
N TYR A 125 -13.41 -5.67 0.53
CA TYR A 125 -13.11 -4.76 1.62
C TYR A 125 -13.12 -3.33 1.10
N ALA A 126 -13.83 -2.44 1.79
CA ALA A 126 -13.88 -1.02 1.44
C ALA A 126 -13.39 -0.17 2.61
N VAL A 127 -12.58 0.85 2.32
CA VAL A 127 -12.04 1.78 3.31
C VAL A 127 -11.98 3.18 2.74
N LYS A 128 -12.17 4.18 3.61
CA LYS A 128 -11.89 5.58 3.30
C LYS A 128 -10.49 5.94 3.78
N VAL A 129 -9.72 6.58 2.91
CA VAL A 129 -8.35 7.04 3.18
C VAL A 129 -8.31 8.55 2.95
N GLY A 130 -7.69 9.29 3.86
CA GLY A 130 -7.62 10.75 3.81
C GLY A 130 -8.51 11.42 4.86
N THR A 131 -8.97 12.62 4.56
CA THR A 131 -9.86 13.43 5.43
C THR A 131 -11.25 13.53 4.83
N ASP A 132 -12.21 14.03 5.62
CA ASP A 132 -13.57 14.28 5.10
C ASP A 132 -13.62 15.35 3.99
N ALA A 133 -12.64 16.26 3.98
CA ALA A 133 -12.54 17.32 2.97
C ALA A 133 -11.88 16.84 1.66
N ARG A 134 -10.98 15.87 1.75
CA ARG A 134 -10.28 15.30 0.60
C ARG A 134 -9.77 13.90 0.94
N GLY A 135 -10.23 12.95 0.20
CA GLY A 135 -9.85 11.57 0.44
C GLY A 135 -10.17 10.67 -0.74
N SER A 136 -10.04 9.39 -0.50
CA SER A 136 -10.39 8.36 -1.47
C SER A 136 -11.13 7.22 -0.79
N ARG A 137 -12.15 6.72 -1.45
CA ARG A 137 -12.70 5.40 -1.14
C ARG A 137 -11.90 4.37 -1.91
N VAL A 138 -11.40 3.37 -1.21
CA VAL A 138 -10.64 2.27 -1.80
C VAL A 138 -11.42 0.98 -1.58
N ASP A 139 -11.77 0.31 -2.68
CA ASP A 139 -12.37 -1.02 -2.67
C ASP A 139 -11.28 -2.03 -3.05
N VAL A 140 -11.01 -2.99 -2.16
CA VAL A 140 -10.03 -4.08 -2.34
C VAL A 140 -10.80 -5.37 -2.52
N VAL A 141 -10.66 -6.01 -3.67
CA VAL A 141 -11.35 -7.26 -4.01
C VAL A 141 -10.32 -8.32 -4.39
N LEU A 142 -10.38 -9.47 -3.72
CA LEU A 142 -9.67 -10.68 -4.14
C LEU A 142 -10.70 -11.69 -4.60
N SER A 143 -10.57 -12.21 -5.81
CA SER A 143 -11.48 -13.19 -6.39
C SER A 143 -10.78 -14.07 -7.42
N GLU A 144 -11.37 -15.22 -7.72
CA GLU A 144 -10.97 -16.02 -8.85
C GLU A 144 -11.25 -15.30 -10.17
N ASP A 145 -10.30 -15.36 -11.09
CA ASP A 145 -10.46 -14.85 -12.45
C ASP A 145 -10.83 -16.00 -13.40
N LYS A 146 -12.08 -16.03 -13.83
CA LYS A 146 -12.57 -17.08 -14.72
C LYS A 146 -12.15 -16.90 -16.20
N GLU A 147 -11.76 -15.69 -16.59
CA GLU A 147 -11.37 -15.37 -17.96
C GLU A 147 -9.92 -15.78 -18.21
N VAL A 148 -9.00 -15.26 -17.44
CA VAL A 148 -7.56 -15.52 -17.62
C VAL A 148 -7.03 -16.64 -16.71
N GLY A 149 -7.78 -17.01 -15.68
CA GLY A 149 -7.42 -18.01 -14.68
C GLY A 149 -6.63 -17.43 -13.52
N GLY A 150 -6.57 -18.21 -12.41
CA GLY A 150 -5.89 -17.80 -11.19
C GLY A 150 -6.70 -16.85 -10.32
N MET A 151 -6.00 -16.04 -9.54
CA MET A 151 -6.60 -15.07 -8.61
C MET A 151 -6.30 -13.64 -9.04
N THR A 152 -7.28 -12.78 -8.91
CA THR A 152 -7.14 -11.34 -9.16
C THR A 152 -7.32 -10.57 -7.87
N LEU A 153 -6.35 -9.71 -7.56
CA LEU A 153 -6.45 -8.66 -6.56
C LEU A 153 -6.71 -7.33 -7.27
N SER A 154 -7.93 -6.82 -7.14
CA SER A 154 -8.32 -5.49 -7.64
C SER A 154 -8.26 -4.47 -6.52
N ILE A 155 -7.67 -3.32 -6.81
CA ILE A 155 -7.61 -2.13 -5.96
C ILE A 155 -8.25 -0.99 -6.75
N LYS A 156 -9.52 -0.71 -6.44
CA LYS A 156 -10.28 0.37 -7.09
C LYS A 156 -10.37 1.56 -6.17
N THR A 157 -9.97 2.71 -6.66
CA THR A 157 -9.93 3.97 -5.91
C THR A 157 -10.83 5.00 -6.54
N THR A 158 -11.68 5.63 -5.72
CA THR A 158 -12.57 6.74 -6.12
C THR A 158 -12.23 7.94 -5.27
N GLY A 159 -11.75 9.04 -5.88
CA GLY A 159 -11.46 10.30 -5.19
C GLY A 159 -12.73 11.08 -4.83
N TYR A 160 -12.75 11.74 -3.66
CA TYR A 160 -13.82 12.65 -3.19
C TYR A 160 -13.28 13.84 -2.42
#